data_9200899e9ba8b25da24ff4a195dc0e95
#
_entry.id   9200899e9ba8b25da24ff4a195dc0e95
#
_cell.length_a   1.000
_cell.length_b   1.000
_cell.length_c   1.000
_cell.angle_alpha   90.00
_cell.angle_beta   90.00
_cell.angle_gamma   90.00
#
_symmetry.space_group_name_H-M   'P 1'
#
loop_
_entity.id
_entity.type
_entity.pdbx_description
1 polymer ?
#
loop_
_entity_poly.entity_id
_entity_poly.type
_entity_poly.pdbx_seq_one_letter_code
_entity_poly.pdbx_strand_id
1 'polypeptide(L)'
;MEITLLDYLVFFIFVGGVALFGCSFYFRSRKGAAAFTAAEGSLPTWVVGMSIFATFVSSISFLGLPGDAYKGNWNPFVFSLSIPIATWLAAKVFIPLYRGINSVSAYHYLEMRFGYWARCYVAVCYLLTQLARVGSILLLLALPLNTMFGWDIQTIIICTGIATLIYTLLGGIAAVVWTDAIQGIILIVGALACAAILTFTMPEDPGQLFEIAAAHGKFSLGSFSLSLTEPTFWVDRKSTRLNSSHGKLS
;
A
#
# COMPACT_ATOMS: atom_id res chain seq x y z
N MET A 1 17.71 -20.40 1.90
CA MET A 1 18.42 -19.24 2.43
C MET A 1 18.50 -19.43 3.92
N GLU A 2 19.68 -19.55 4.52
CA GLU A 2 19.78 -19.69 5.97
C GLU A 2 19.60 -18.31 6.59
N ILE A 3 18.57 -18.15 7.40
CA ILE A 3 18.29 -16.90 8.11
C ILE A 3 19.25 -16.81 9.28
N THR A 4 19.99 -15.73 9.35
CA THR A 4 20.95 -15.45 10.40
C THR A 4 20.27 -14.79 11.60
N LEU A 5 20.92 -14.89 12.78
CA LEU A 5 20.47 -14.15 13.97
C LEU A 5 20.34 -12.65 13.71
N LEU A 6 21.18 -12.11 12.81
CA LEU A 6 21.14 -10.72 12.41
C LEU A 6 19.80 -10.33 11.74
N ASP A 7 19.25 -11.20 10.89
CA ASP A 7 17.99 -10.96 10.19
C ASP A 7 16.82 -10.85 11.18
N TYR A 8 16.79 -11.74 12.18
CA TYR A 8 15.81 -11.67 13.27
C TYR A 8 15.95 -10.37 14.07
N LEU A 9 17.18 -10.00 14.42
CA LEU A 9 17.47 -8.78 15.16
C LEU A 9 16.99 -7.53 14.39
N VAL A 10 17.35 -7.40 13.12
CA VAL A 10 16.93 -6.28 12.27
C VAL A 10 15.41 -6.22 12.18
N PHE A 11 14.75 -7.35 11.95
CA PHE A 11 13.30 -7.42 11.87
C PHE A 11 12.62 -6.96 13.17
N PHE A 12 13.00 -7.53 14.31
CA PHE A 12 12.38 -7.19 15.59
C PHE A 12 12.71 -5.79 16.08
N ILE A 13 13.93 -5.29 15.86
CA ILE A 13 14.29 -3.90 16.17
C ILE A 13 13.46 -2.94 15.33
N PHE A 14 13.29 -3.23 14.05
CA PHE A 14 12.49 -2.37 13.17
C PHE A 14 11.01 -2.37 13.55
N VAL A 15 10.38 -3.54 13.61
CA VAL A 15 8.95 -3.66 13.93
C VAL A 15 8.66 -3.15 15.35
N GLY A 16 9.48 -3.54 16.33
CA GLY A 16 9.37 -3.05 17.70
C GLY A 16 9.61 -1.55 17.82
N GLY A 17 10.60 -1.02 17.12
CA GLY A 17 10.92 0.40 17.08
C GLY A 17 9.76 1.24 16.53
N VAL A 18 9.18 0.83 15.41
CA VAL A 18 8.00 1.50 14.82
C VAL A 18 6.80 1.43 15.77
N ALA A 19 6.53 0.27 16.37
CA ALA A 19 5.43 0.11 17.31
C ALA A 19 5.61 0.99 18.57
N LEU A 20 6.80 0.98 19.15
CA LEU A 20 7.13 1.83 20.31
C LEU A 20 7.06 3.31 19.97
N PHE A 21 7.56 3.71 18.81
CA PHE A 21 7.46 5.07 18.33
C PHE A 21 5.99 5.50 18.19
N GLY A 22 5.14 4.66 17.58
CA GLY A 22 3.70 4.89 17.47
C GLY A 22 3.04 5.02 18.86
N CYS A 23 3.34 4.12 19.78
CA CYS A 23 2.83 4.18 21.16
C CYS A 23 3.31 5.43 21.92
N SER A 24 4.49 6.00 21.60
CA SER A 24 5.00 7.20 22.25
C SER A 24 4.09 8.43 22.08
N PHE A 25 3.28 8.44 21.01
CA PHE A 25 2.29 9.49 20.77
C PHE A 25 1.15 9.49 21.80
N TYR A 26 0.91 8.38 22.51
CA TYR A 26 -0.05 8.33 23.60
C TYR A 26 0.27 9.38 24.68
N PHE A 27 1.54 9.58 25.00
CA PHE A 27 1.98 10.58 25.98
C PHE A 27 1.98 12.01 25.45
N ARG A 28 1.96 12.18 24.11
CA ARG A 28 1.95 13.49 23.43
C ARG A 28 0.56 13.89 22.93
N SER A 29 -0.37 12.93 22.84
CA SER A 29 -1.71 13.18 22.30
C SER A 29 -2.48 14.15 23.18
N ARG A 30 -2.94 15.26 22.59
CA ARG A 30 -3.90 16.15 23.22
C ARG A 30 -5.22 15.40 23.40
N LYS A 31 -5.84 15.54 24.59
CA LYS A 31 -7.10 14.85 24.92
C LYS A 31 -8.25 15.44 24.09
N GLY A 32 -8.88 14.65 23.24
CA GLY A 32 -10.07 15.03 22.48
C GLY A 32 -10.28 14.20 21.21
N ALA A 33 -11.53 13.99 20.84
CA ALA A 33 -11.88 13.22 19.63
C ALA A 33 -11.35 13.88 18.35
N ALA A 34 -11.33 15.22 18.27
CA ALA A 34 -10.80 15.95 17.14
C ALA A 34 -9.28 15.78 16.99
N ALA A 35 -8.53 15.82 18.08
CA ALA A 35 -7.09 15.56 18.08
C ALA A 35 -6.78 14.13 17.65
N PHE A 36 -7.57 13.16 18.11
CA PHE A 36 -7.41 11.74 17.76
C PHE A 36 -7.70 11.47 16.28
N THR A 37 -8.72 12.11 15.69
CA THR A 37 -9.20 11.81 14.33
C THR A 37 -8.65 12.73 13.25
N ALA A 38 -8.22 13.96 13.58
CA ALA A 38 -7.78 14.97 12.60
C ALA A 38 -6.40 15.58 12.90
N ALA A 39 -5.73 15.17 14.00
CA ALA A 39 -4.45 15.72 14.46
C ALA A 39 -4.41 17.27 14.54
N GLU A 40 -5.57 17.92 14.58
CA GLU A 40 -5.78 19.39 14.65
C GLU A 40 -4.93 20.23 13.66
N GLY A 41 -4.57 19.64 12.51
CA GLY A 41 -3.75 20.32 11.50
C GLY A 41 -2.29 20.55 11.92
N SER A 42 -1.80 19.90 12.96
CA SER A 42 -0.45 20.09 13.53
C SER A 42 0.66 19.34 12.77
N LEU A 43 0.30 18.55 11.76
CA LEU A 43 1.26 17.70 11.03
C LEU A 43 1.96 18.47 9.91
N PRO A 44 3.30 18.33 9.76
CA PRO A 44 4.02 18.93 8.63
C PRO A 44 3.53 18.36 7.29
N THR A 45 3.42 19.19 6.27
CA THR A 45 2.89 18.82 4.95
C THR A 45 3.65 17.65 4.31
N TRP A 46 4.97 17.62 4.45
CA TRP A 46 5.80 16.55 3.88
C TRP A 46 5.52 15.19 4.55
N VAL A 47 5.25 15.18 5.86
CA VAL A 47 4.91 13.94 6.61
C VAL A 47 3.57 13.40 6.12
N VAL A 48 2.58 14.28 5.95
CA VAL A 48 1.27 13.90 5.41
C VAL A 48 1.42 13.37 3.97
N GLY A 49 2.23 14.03 3.14
CA GLY A 49 2.53 13.58 1.78
C GLY A 49 3.19 12.19 1.76
N MET A 50 4.16 11.95 2.63
CA MET A 50 4.81 10.64 2.77
C MET A 50 3.87 9.55 3.30
N SER A 51 2.97 9.87 4.23
CA SER A 51 1.96 8.93 4.71
C SER A 51 0.96 8.56 3.62
N ILE A 52 0.51 9.53 2.81
CA ILE A 52 -0.34 9.26 1.65
C ILE A 52 0.39 8.34 0.66
N PHE A 53 1.66 8.61 0.36
CA PHE A 53 2.49 7.76 -0.49
C PHE A 53 2.59 6.35 0.09
N ALA A 54 2.93 6.19 1.36
CA ALA A 54 3.07 4.89 2.03
C ALA A 54 1.75 4.10 2.04
N THR A 55 0.60 4.79 2.21
CA THR A 55 -0.72 4.17 2.12
C THR A 55 -1.02 3.63 0.70
N PHE A 56 -0.49 4.29 -0.32
CA PHE A 56 -0.63 3.85 -1.72
C PHE A 56 0.26 2.66 -2.04
N VAL A 57 1.49 2.64 -1.52
CA VAL A 57 2.47 1.58 -1.72
C VAL A 57 2.28 0.52 -0.63
N SER A 58 1.65 -0.57 -0.98
CA SER A 58 1.38 -1.71 -0.10
C SER A 58 2.28 -2.90 -0.44
N SER A 59 2.13 -4.00 0.31
CA SER A 59 2.75 -5.29 -0.03
C SER A 59 2.40 -5.76 -1.45
N ILE A 60 1.20 -5.42 -1.95
CA ILE A 60 0.80 -5.68 -3.34
C ILE A 60 1.70 -4.92 -4.32
N SER A 61 2.00 -3.65 -4.04
CA SER A 61 2.85 -2.84 -4.92
C SER A 61 4.31 -3.26 -4.87
N PHE A 62 4.81 -3.63 -3.69
CA PHE A 62 6.23 -3.94 -3.50
C PHE A 62 6.59 -5.38 -3.90
N LEU A 63 5.72 -6.34 -3.68
CA LEU A 63 5.95 -7.77 -3.97
C LEU A 63 5.14 -8.26 -5.19
N GLY A 64 3.87 -7.88 -5.28
CA GLY A 64 2.97 -8.36 -6.31
C GLY A 64 3.30 -7.80 -7.68
N LEU A 65 3.49 -6.48 -7.82
CA LEU A 65 3.76 -5.87 -9.13
C LEU A 65 5.09 -6.33 -9.78
N PRO A 66 6.22 -6.41 -9.07
CA PRO A 66 7.43 -6.99 -9.63
C PRO A 66 7.25 -8.46 -10.02
N GLY A 67 6.54 -9.25 -9.22
CA GLY A 67 6.23 -10.64 -9.54
C GLY A 67 5.37 -10.79 -10.81
N ASP A 68 4.38 -9.93 -11.00
CA ASP A 68 3.56 -9.89 -12.20
C ASP A 68 4.37 -9.43 -13.42
N ALA A 69 5.24 -8.43 -13.28
CA ALA A 69 6.13 -7.98 -14.35
C ALA A 69 7.12 -9.06 -14.75
N TYR A 70 7.64 -9.82 -13.77
CA TYR A 70 8.55 -10.95 -14.02
C TYR A 70 7.84 -12.08 -14.81
N LYS A 71 6.63 -12.45 -14.45
CA LYS A 71 5.85 -13.50 -15.13
C LYS A 71 5.28 -13.04 -16.47
N GLY A 72 4.95 -11.78 -16.61
CA GLY A 72 4.33 -11.17 -17.78
C GLY A 72 5.21 -10.11 -18.43
N ASN A 73 4.70 -8.90 -18.46
CA ASN A 73 5.33 -7.71 -19.03
C ASN A 73 5.00 -6.45 -18.19
N TRP A 74 5.36 -5.27 -18.68
CA TRP A 74 5.12 -3.99 -18.00
C TRP A 74 3.68 -3.43 -18.15
N ASN A 75 2.72 -4.21 -18.61
CA ASN A 75 1.33 -3.76 -18.70
C ASN A 75 0.82 -3.18 -17.34
N PRO A 76 1.12 -3.76 -16.16
CA PRO A 76 0.72 -3.16 -14.87
C PRO A 76 1.27 -1.75 -14.63
N PHE A 77 2.36 -1.35 -15.29
CA PHE A 77 2.92 0.00 -15.18
C PHE A 77 2.02 1.06 -15.79
N VAL A 78 1.20 0.71 -16.77
CA VAL A 78 0.22 1.63 -17.40
C VAL A 78 -0.73 2.24 -16.36
N PHE A 79 -1.17 1.43 -15.39
CA PHE A 79 -1.98 1.92 -14.27
C PHE A 79 -1.24 3.01 -13.48
N SER A 80 0.07 2.84 -13.26
CA SER A 80 0.89 3.81 -12.54
C SER A 80 1.03 5.14 -13.32
N LEU A 81 1.01 5.11 -14.66
CA LEU A 81 1.05 6.31 -15.50
C LEU A 81 -0.23 7.18 -15.36
N SER A 82 -1.34 6.59 -14.97
CA SER A 82 -2.59 7.32 -14.76
C SER A 82 -2.63 8.09 -13.42
N ILE A 83 -1.81 7.70 -12.45
CA ILE A 83 -1.80 8.27 -11.09
C ILE A 83 -1.51 9.77 -11.08
N PRO A 84 -0.48 10.31 -11.79
CA PRO A 84 -0.22 11.75 -11.81
C PRO A 84 -1.42 12.57 -12.32
N ILE A 85 -2.10 12.07 -13.35
CA ILE A 85 -3.27 12.72 -13.93
C ILE A 85 -4.43 12.71 -12.93
N ALA A 86 -4.71 11.55 -12.32
CA ALA A 86 -5.74 11.40 -11.31
C ALA A 86 -5.46 12.29 -10.08
N THR A 87 -4.20 12.35 -9.64
CA THR A 87 -3.78 13.19 -8.51
C THR A 87 -3.94 14.68 -8.80
N TRP A 88 -3.56 15.11 -10.01
CA TRP A 88 -3.75 16.49 -10.43
C TRP A 88 -5.23 16.88 -10.46
N LEU A 89 -6.10 16.01 -11.00
CA LEU A 89 -7.55 16.22 -11.01
C LEU A 89 -8.11 16.26 -9.59
N ALA A 90 -7.69 15.33 -8.73
CA ALA A 90 -8.09 15.29 -7.34
C ALA A 90 -7.68 16.59 -6.60
N ALA A 91 -6.47 17.07 -6.80
CA ALA A 91 -5.97 18.29 -6.18
C ALA A 91 -6.74 19.55 -6.63
N LYS A 92 -7.12 19.61 -7.91
CA LYS A 92 -7.79 20.79 -8.48
C LYS A 92 -9.31 20.80 -8.25
N VAL A 93 -9.95 19.64 -8.22
CA VAL A 93 -11.42 19.54 -8.19
C VAL A 93 -11.91 19.04 -6.83
N PHE A 94 -11.42 17.89 -6.38
CA PHE A 94 -11.96 17.23 -5.19
C PHE A 94 -11.50 17.88 -3.88
N ILE A 95 -10.23 18.28 -3.77
CA ILE A 95 -9.75 18.89 -2.51
C ILE A 95 -10.47 20.21 -2.21
N PRO A 96 -10.62 21.18 -3.14
CA PRO A 96 -11.39 22.38 -2.89
C PRO A 96 -12.86 22.11 -2.53
N LEU A 97 -13.48 21.14 -3.25
CA LEU A 97 -14.85 20.73 -2.97
C LEU A 97 -15.04 20.25 -1.52
N TYR A 98 -14.19 19.30 -1.09
CA TYR A 98 -14.28 18.74 0.26
C TYR A 98 -13.89 19.74 1.36
N ARG A 99 -12.94 20.63 1.11
CA ARG A 99 -12.60 21.72 2.06
C ARG A 99 -13.78 22.66 2.30
N GLY A 100 -14.63 22.89 1.29
CA GLY A 100 -15.83 23.72 1.43
C GLY A 100 -16.93 23.13 2.31
N ILE A 101 -16.88 21.81 2.60
CA ILE A 101 -17.93 21.10 3.36
C ILE A 101 -17.80 21.32 4.88
N ASN A 102 -16.65 21.81 5.38
CA ASN A 102 -16.36 22.01 6.81
C ASN A 102 -16.70 20.81 7.72
N SER A 103 -16.53 19.58 7.19
CA SER A 103 -16.80 18.34 7.91
C SER A 103 -15.60 17.41 7.88
N VAL A 104 -15.39 16.66 8.96
CA VAL A 104 -14.33 15.63 9.06
C VAL A 104 -14.58 14.47 8.08
N SER A 105 -15.82 14.25 7.69
CA SER A 105 -16.20 13.14 6.79
C SER A 105 -16.81 13.64 5.49
N ALA A 106 -16.23 13.22 4.36
CA ALA A 106 -16.78 13.44 3.01
C ALA A 106 -18.21 12.88 2.85
N TYR A 107 -18.57 11.88 3.63
CA TYR A 107 -19.92 11.27 3.61
C TYR A 107 -20.99 12.18 4.18
N HIS A 108 -20.64 13.20 4.95
CA HIS A 108 -21.59 14.21 5.43
C HIS A 108 -22.20 15.01 4.26
N TYR A 109 -21.46 15.21 3.19
CA TYR A 109 -22.01 15.81 1.96
C TYR A 109 -23.16 14.97 1.35
N LEU A 110 -23.02 13.65 1.37
CA LEU A 110 -24.06 12.75 0.90
C LEU A 110 -25.31 12.79 1.80
N GLU A 111 -25.09 12.90 3.11
CA GLU A 111 -26.16 13.05 4.08
C GLU A 111 -26.97 14.32 3.84
N MET A 112 -26.30 15.46 3.64
CA MET A 112 -26.98 16.74 3.38
C MET A 112 -27.78 16.75 2.07
N ARG A 113 -27.34 15.97 1.06
CA ARG A 113 -27.99 15.97 -0.26
C ARG A 113 -29.02 14.87 -0.43
N PHE A 114 -28.80 13.69 0.11
CA PHE A 114 -29.57 12.48 -0.11
C PHE A 114 -30.16 11.87 1.16
N GLY A 115 -29.87 12.45 2.33
CA GLY A 115 -30.34 11.95 3.61
C GLY A 115 -29.42 10.93 4.28
N TYR A 116 -29.74 10.62 5.54
CA TYR A 116 -28.92 9.76 6.42
C TYR A 116 -28.66 8.35 5.87
N TRP A 117 -29.65 7.77 5.17
CA TRP A 117 -29.51 6.44 4.58
C TRP A 117 -28.37 6.34 3.55
N ALA A 118 -28.17 7.40 2.74
CA ALA A 118 -27.10 7.43 1.74
C ALA A 118 -25.73 7.43 2.38
N ARG A 119 -25.55 8.17 3.48
CA ARG A 119 -24.33 8.14 4.30
C ARG A 119 -24.07 6.75 4.85
N CYS A 120 -25.09 6.10 5.46
CA CYS A 120 -24.96 4.76 6.03
C CYS A 120 -24.60 3.73 4.96
N TYR A 121 -25.26 3.75 3.81
CA TYR A 121 -24.98 2.84 2.71
C TYR A 121 -23.52 2.91 2.25
N VAL A 122 -23.05 4.13 1.94
CA VAL A 122 -21.66 4.31 1.48
C VAL A 122 -20.64 3.95 2.57
N ALA A 123 -20.93 4.27 3.83
CA ALA A 123 -20.07 3.90 4.94
C ALA A 123 -19.94 2.37 5.10
N VAL A 124 -21.04 1.63 4.99
CA VAL A 124 -21.03 0.15 5.05
C VAL A 124 -20.26 -0.43 3.87
N CYS A 125 -20.52 0.03 2.64
CA CYS A 125 -19.78 -0.41 1.46
C CYS A 125 -18.28 -0.15 1.59
N TYR A 126 -17.89 1.02 2.10
CA TYR A 126 -16.50 1.36 2.36
C TYR A 126 -15.86 0.45 3.40
N LEU A 127 -16.54 0.21 4.52
CA LEU A 127 -16.03 -0.67 5.59
C LEU A 127 -15.82 -2.10 5.07
N LEU A 128 -16.76 -2.65 4.32
CA LEU A 128 -16.63 -3.99 3.73
C LEU A 128 -15.43 -4.05 2.75
N THR A 129 -15.28 -3.04 1.91
CA THR A 129 -14.15 -2.94 0.98
C THR A 129 -12.82 -2.86 1.73
N GLN A 130 -12.74 -2.08 2.81
CA GLN A 130 -11.53 -1.95 3.61
C GLN A 130 -11.20 -3.23 4.38
N LEU A 131 -12.20 -3.95 4.90
CA LEU A 131 -11.97 -5.25 5.54
C LEU A 131 -11.36 -6.25 4.54
N ALA A 132 -11.91 -6.35 3.33
CA ALA A 132 -11.36 -7.21 2.29
C ALA A 132 -9.92 -6.79 1.89
N ARG A 133 -9.68 -5.49 1.78
CA ARG A 133 -8.35 -4.94 1.46
C ARG A 133 -7.32 -5.25 2.55
N VAL A 134 -7.66 -5.01 3.82
CA VAL A 134 -6.76 -5.29 4.96
C VAL A 134 -6.44 -6.78 5.02
N GLY A 135 -7.43 -7.66 4.84
CA GLY A 135 -7.20 -9.11 4.79
C GLY A 135 -6.20 -9.51 3.68
N SER A 136 -6.36 -8.96 2.48
CA SER A 136 -5.44 -9.20 1.36
C SER A 136 -4.02 -8.71 1.64
N ILE A 137 -3.88 -7.52 2.25
CA ILE A 137 -2.58 -6.93 2.59
C ILE A 137 -1.86 -7.78 3.65
N LEU A 138 -2.57 -8.18 4.71
CA LEU A 138 -2.01 -9.02 5.77
C LEU A 138 -1.59 -10.40 5.25
N LEU A 139 -2.37 -11.01 4.37
CA LEU A 139 -2.01 -12.27 3.73
C LEU A 139 -0.74 -12.12 2.89
N LEU A 140 -0.65 -11.11 2.04
CA LEU A 140 0.52 -10.85 1.19
C LEU A 140 1.77 -10.49 2.02
N LEU A 141 1.61 -9.90 3.19
CA LEU A 141 2.71 -9.68 4.14
C LEU A 141 3.13 -10.99 4.80
N ALA A 142 2.17 -11.86 5.12
CA ALA A 142 2.46 -13.12 5.81
C ALA A 142 3.21 -14.14 4.94
N LEU A 143 2.98 -14.14 3.62
CA LEU A 143 3.62 -15.08 2.71
C LEU A 143 5.16 -15.02 2.73
N PRO A 144 5.82 -13.87 2.53
CA PRO A 144 7.28 -13.79 2.60
C PRO A 144 7.80 -14.08 4.00
N LEU A 145 7.11 -13.66 5.06
CA LEU A 145 7.53 -13.97 6.43
C LEU A 145 7.42 -15.48 6.73
N ASN A 146 6.40 -16.15 6.23
CA ASN A 146 6.29 -17.61 6.32
C ASN A 146 7.44 -18.31 5.57
N THR A 147 7.76 -17.85 4.35
CA THR A 147 8.86 -18.46 3.57
C THR A 147 10.23 -18.18 4.15
N MET A 148 10.42 -17.03 4.79
CA MET A 148 11.70 -16.64 5.41
C MET A 148 11.87 -17.29 6.80
N PHE A 149 10.89 -17.14 7.67
CA PHE A 149 11.01 -17.52 9.09
C PHE A 149 10.35 -18.86 9.43
N GLY A 150 9.59 -19.46 8.48
CA GLY A 150 8.86 -20.70 8.72
C GLY A 150 7.67 -20.57 9.69
N TRP A 151 7.27 -19.32 10.02
CA TRP A 151 6.16 -19.07 10.94
C TRP A 151 4.82 -19.36 10.29
N ASP A 152 3.86 -19.80 11.09
CA ASP A 152 2.50 -20.04 10.60
C ASP A 152 1.84 -18.73 10.14
N ILE A 153 1.19 -18.78 8.96
CA ILE A 153 0.55 -17.63 8.32
C ILE A 153 -0.52 -16.99 9.22
N GLN A 154 -1.32 -17.81 9.91
CA GLN A 154 -2.38 -17.30 10.79
C GLN A 154 -1.78 -16.55 11.98
N THR A 155 -0.72 -17.10 12.56
CA THR A 155 0.00 -16.47 13.68
C THR A 155 0.59 -15.13 13.27
N ILE A 156 1.20 -15.04 12.09
CA ILE A 156 1.74 -13.75 11.56
C ILE A 156 0.62 -12.72 11.40
N ILE A 157 -0.50 -13.10 10.79
CA ILE A 157 -1.64 -12.20 10.56
C ILE A 157 -2.20 -11.69 11.89
N ILE A 158 -2.39 -12.56 12.87
CA ILE A 158 -2.94 -12.19 14.18
C ILE A 158 -1.98 -11.27 14.92
N CYS A 159 -0.69 -11.62 15.00
CA CYS A 159 0.30 -10.83 15.72
C CYS A 159 0.49 -9.44 15.10
N THR A 160 0.61 -9.36 13.78
CA THR A 160 0.75 -8.07 13.08
C THR A 160 -0.52 -7.23 13.18
N GLY A 161 -1.69 -7.86 13.07
CA GLY A 161 -2.98 -7.19 13.23
C GLY A 161 -3.14 -6.60 14.63
N ILE A 162 -2.87 -7.37 15.68
CA ILE A 162 -2.95 -6.90 17.06
C ILE A 162 -1.93 -5.78 17.33
N ALA A 163 -0.68 -5.92 16.88
CA ALA A 163 0.34 -4.90 17.06
C ALA A 163 -0.07 -3.57 16.40
N THR A 164 -0.62 -3.64 15.18
CA THR A 164 -1.11 -2.47 14.45
C THR A 164 -2.29 -1.81 15.17
N LEU A 165 -3.25 -2.60 15.67
CA LEU A 165 -4.38 -2.10 16.42
C LEU A 165 -3.94 -1.37 17.71
N ILE A 166 -2.99 -1.94 18.46
CA ILE A 166 -2.52 -1.36 19.72
C ILE A 166 -1.93 0.04 19.47
N TYR A 167 -0.94 0.19 18.59
CA TYR A 167 -0.32 1.49 18.40
C TYR A 167 -1.26 2.51 17.75
N THR A 168 -2.19 2.08 16.89
CA THR A 168 -3.18 2.95 16.26
C THR A 168 -4.19 3.46 17.29
N LEU A 169 -4.68 2.60 18.18
CA LEU A 169 -5.62 2.98 19.24
C LEU A 169 -4.97 3.89 20.29
N LEU A 170 -3.71 3.66 20.61
CA LEU A 170 -2.99 4.48 21.59
C LEU A 170 -2.55 5.83 21.01
N GLY A 171 -2.09 5.85 19.76
CA GLY A 171 -1.46 7.03 19.20
C GLY A 171 -2.34 7.89 18.28
N GLY A 172 -3.50 7.37 17.86
CA GLY A 172 -4.41 8.06 16.94
C GLY A 172 -3.82 8.33 15.56
N ILE A 173 -4.46 9.23 14.79
CA ILE A 173 -4.06 9.55 13.41
C ILE A 173 -2.64 10.12 13.32
N ALA A 174 -2.20 10.90 14.30
CA ALA A 174 -0.86 11.49 14.28
C ALA A 174 0.23 10.42 14.35
N ALA A 175 0.06 9.37 15.17
CA ALA A 175 0.99 8.25 15.24
C ALA A 175 1.04 7.51 13.92
N VAL A 176 -0.13 7.19 13.33
CA VAL A 176 -0.21 6.49 12.04
C VAL A 176 0.51 7.28 10.95
N VAL A 177 0.22 8.58 10.82
CA VAL A 177 0.83 9.42 9.78
C VAL A 177 2.35 9.51 9.92
N TRP A 178 2.89 9.60 11.14
CA TRP A 178 4.33 9.62 11.36
C TRP A 178 5.00 8.26 11.13
N THR A 179 4.37 7.16 11.59
CA THR A 179 4.90 5.80 11.34
C THR A 179 4.89 5.48 9.86
N ASP A 180 3.83 5.83 9.14
CA ASP A 180 3.72 5.65 7.69
C ASP A 180 4.79 6.45 6.95
N ALA A 181 5.05 7.70 7.35
CA ALA A 181 6.08 8.52 6.72
C ALA A 181 7.47 7.90 6.86
N ILE A 182 7.81 7.39 8.04
CA ILE A 182 9.09 6.69 8.27
C ILE A 182 9.17 5.42 7.43
N GLN A 183 8.12 4.60 7.45
CA GLN A 183 8.04 3.37 6.67
C GLN A 183 8.10 3.64 5.17
N GLY A 184 7.46 4.72 4.69
CA GLY A 184 7.51 5.15 3.30
C GLY A 184 8.93 5.51 2.84
N ILE A 185 9.70 6.23 3.66
CA ILE A 185 11.10 6.55 3.38
C ILE A 185 11.94 5.27 3.29
N ILE A 186 11.79 4.37 4.26
CA ILE A 186 12.52 3.09 4.28
C ILE A 186 12.17 2.24 3.06
N LEU A 187 10.91 2.25 2.66
CA LEU A 187 10.43 1.52 1.49
C LEU A 187 11.03 2.07 0.18
N ILE A 188 11.13 3.40 0.03
CA ILE A 188 11.82 4.03 -1.11
C ILE A 188 13.29 3.63 -1.13
N VAL A 189 13.98 3.77 0.00
CA VAL A 189 15.41 3.40 0.11
C VAL A 189 15.61 1.92 -0.19
N GLY A 190 14.75 1.05 0.33
CA GLY A 190 14.78 -0.39 0.07
C GLY A 190 14.57 -0.72 -1.41
N ALA A 191 13.60 -0.08 -2.07
CA ALA A 191 13.34 -0.28 -3.50
C ALA A 191 14.54 0.16 -4.35
N LEU A 192 15.13 1.32 -4.04
CA LEU A 192 16.33 1.80 -4.74
C LEU A 192 17.54 0.90 -4.51
N ALA A 193 17.73 0.42 -3.28
CA ALA A 193 18.79 -0.54 -2.96
C ALA A 193 18.60 -1.87 -3.71
N CYS A 194 17.39 -2.42 -3.73
CA CYS A 194 17.08 -3.63 -4.52
C CYS A 194 17.35 -3.42 -6.01
N ALA A 195 16.92 -2.30 -6.58
CA ALA A 195 17.17 -1.98 -7.98
C ALA A 195 18.67 -1.85 -8.27
N ALA A 196 19.42 -1.18 -7.39
CA ALA A 196 20.87 -1.05 -7.52
C ALA A 196 21.57 -2.42 -7.45
N ILE A 197 21.26 -3.23 -6.43
CA ILE A 197 21.84 -4.58 -6.29
C ILE A 197 21.54 -5.40 -7.53
N LEU A 198 20.30 -5.48 -7.99
CA LEU A 198 19.93 -6.25 -9.18
C LEU A 198 20.68 -5.79 -10.43
N THR A 199 20.86 -4.47 -10.59
CA THR A 199 21.57 -3.92 -11.76
C THR A 199 23.07 -4.17 -11.71
N PHE A 200 23.70 -3.93 -10.55
CA PHE A 200 25.16 -4.03 -10.43
C PHE A 200 25.68 -5.45 -10.13
N THR A 201 24.80 -6.42 -9.82
CA THR A 201 25.19 -7.83 -9.61
C THR A 201 25.06 -8.68 -10.90
N MET A 202 24.73 -8.07 -12.03
CA MET A 202 24.71 -8.79 -13.31
C MET A 202 26.12 -9.31 -13.68
N PRO A 203 26.23 -10.56 -14.21
CA PRO A 203 27.52 -11.21 -14.43
C PRO A 203 28.43 -10.52 -15.46
N GLU A 204 27.86 -9.91 -16.50
CA GLU A 204 28.61 -9.33 -17.61
C GLU A 204 28.66 -7.81 -17.52
N ASP A 205 27.48 -7.14 -17.50
CA ASP A 205 27.36 -5.69 -17.55
C ASP A 205 26.02 -5.27 -16.90
N PRO A 206 25.94 -4.14 -16.24
CA PRO A 206 24.67 -3.57 -15.77
C PRO A 206 23.58 -3.41 -16.86
N GLY A 207 24.01 -3.26 -18.13
CA GLY A 207 23.11 -3.21 -19.29
C GLY A 207 22.40 -4.52 -19.61
N GLN A 208 22.98 -5.66 -19.25
CA GLN A 208 22.46 -7.01 -19.54
C GLN A 208 21.02 -7.21 -19.04
N LEU A 209 20.66 -6.59 -17.90
CA LEU A 209 19.28 -6.62 -17.40
C LEU A 209 18.27 -6.12 -18.45
N PHE A 210 18.59 -5.01 -19.11
CA PHE A 210 17.71 -4.39 -20.12
C PHE A 210 17.68 -5.19 -21.41
N GLU A 211 18.81 -5.77 -21.83
CA GLU A 211 18.90 -6.62 -23.00
C GLU A 211 18.07 -7.89 -22.85
N ILE A 212 18.22 -8.59 -21.72
CA ILE A 212 17.42 -9.78 -21.40
C ILE A 212 15.93 -9.44 -21.34
N ALA A 213 15.58 -8.33 -20.68
CA ALA A 213 14.19 -7.90 -20.58
C ALA A 213 13.60 -7.55 -21.96
N ALA A 214 14.37 -6.91 -22.84
CA ALA A 214 13.96 -6.58 -24.21
C ALA A 214 13.78 -7.84 -25.05
N ALA A 215 14.73 -8.78 -25.00
CA ALA A 215 14.69 -10.05 -25.73
C ALA A 215 13.44 -10.89 -25.37
N HIS A 216 12.99 -10.80 -24.10
CA HIS A 216 11.79 -11.50 -23.63
C HIS A 216 10.51 -10.65 -23.72
N GLY A 217 10.52 -9.51 -24.41
CA GLY A 217 9.35 -8.64 -24.61
C GLY A 217 8.77 -8.05 -23.31
N LYS A 218 9.59 -7.93 -22.25
CA LYS A 218 9.13 -7.48 -20.92
C LYS A 218 8.70 -6.02 -20.90
N PHE A 219 9.22 -5.18 -21.77
CA PHE A 219 8.87 -3.75 -21.89
C PHE A 219 7.54 -3.49 -22.58
N SER A 220 6.84 -4.54 -23.04
CA SER A 220 5.52 -4.36 -23.63
C SER A 220 4.54 -3.82 -22.60
N LEU A 221 3.84 -2.73 -22.96
CA LEU A 221 2.75 -2.14 -22.17
C LEU A 221 1.39 -2.79 -22.45
N GLY A 222 1.34 -3.87 -23.22
CA GLY A 222 0.13 -4.53 -23.71
C GLY A 222 -0.26 -4.07 -25.12
N SER A 223 -1.34 -4.67 -25.64
CA SER A 223 -1.87 -4.29 -26.96
C SER A 223 -2.70 -3.00 -26.87
N PHE A 224 -2.72 -2.20 -27.93
CA PHE A 224 -3.59 -1.02 -28.04
C PHE A 224 -5.00 -1.37 -28.54
N SER A 225 -5.34 -2.65 -28.66
CA SER A 225 -6.69 -3.10 -29.06
C SER A 225 -7.72 -2.76 -27.96
N LEU A 226 -8.97 -2.49 -28.36
CA LEU A 226 -10.10 -2.27 -27.44
C LEU A 226 -10.74 -3.59 -26.97
N SER A 227 -9.95 -4.67 -26.86
CA SER A 227 -10.44 -5.97 -26.41
C SER A 227 -10.65 -5.98 -24.91
N LEU A 228 -11.83 -6.41 -24.46
CA LEU A 228 -12.14 -6.66 -23.04
C LEU A 228 -11.66 -8.04 -22.58
N THR A 229 -11.15 -8.87 -23.49
CA THR A 229 -10.75 -10.25 -23.22
C THR A 229 -9.26 -10.47 -22.99
N GLU A 230 -8.41 -9.52 -23.38
CA GLU A 230 -6.96 -9.57 -23.26
C GLU A 230 -6.43 -8.37 -22.49
N PRO A 231 -5.26 -8.48 -21.81
CA PRO A 231 -4.62 -7.32 -21.18
C PRO A 231 -4.23 -6.31 -22.28
N THR A 232 -4.88 -5.16 -22.24
CA THR A 232 -4.62 -4.07 -23.19
C THR A 232 -4.07 -2.87 -22.46
N PHE A 233 -3.58 -1.87 -23.20
CA PHE A 233 -3.20 -0.58 -22.64
C PHE A 233 -4.38 0.11 -21.91
N TRP A 234 -5.62 -0.12 -22.36
CA TRP A 234 -6.81 0.55 -21.84
C TRP A 234 -7.50 -0.21 -20.68
N VAL A 235 -7.34 -1.52 -20.63
CA VAL A 235 -8.04 -2.39 -19.68
C VAL A 235 -7.05 -3.31 -18.98
N ASP A 236 -6.80 -3.06 -17.70
CA ASP A 236 -6.06 -3.98 -16.84
C ASP A 236 -7.00 -5.06 -16.30
N ARG A 237 -6.74 -6.31 -16.67
CA ARG A 237 -7.55 -7.48 -16.34
C ARG A 237 -7.14 -8.17 -15.03
N LYS A 238 -6.60 -7.45 -14.06
CA LYS A 238 -6.18 -8.05 -12.79
C LYS A 238 -7.32 -8.67 -11.98
N SER A 239 -8.54 -8.14 -12.09
CA SER A 239 -9.68 -8.64 -11.32
C SER A 239 -10.15 -10.05 -11.72
N THR A 240 -9.88 -10.50 -12.93
CA THR A 240 -10.35 -11.80 -13.44
C THR A 240 -9.34 -12.94 -13.23
N ARG A 241 -8.05 -12.65 -13.07
CA ARG A 241 -7.03 -13.69 -12.84
C ARG A 241 -6.99 -14.20 -11.40
N LEU A 242 -7.44 -13.43 -10.42
CA LEU A 242 -7.60 -13.92 -9.04
C LEU A 242 -8.65 -15.05 -8.95
N ASN A 243 -9.66 -15.04 -9.81
CA ASN A 243 -10.66 -16.11 -9.86
C ASN A 243 -10.21 -17.36 -10.64
N SER A 244 -9.28 -17.25 -11.57
CA SER A 244 -8.85 -18.40 -12.38
C SER A 244 -7.72 -19.22 -11.73
N SER A 245 -6.99 -18.66 -10.78
CA SER A 245 -5.96 -19.39 -10.04
C SER A 245 -6.52 -20.25 -8.92
N HIS A 246 -7.70 -19.94 -8.40
CA HIS A 246 -8.38 -20.80 -7.41
C HIS A 246 -9.03 -22.05 -8.03
N GLY A 247 -9.27 -22.09 -9.33
CA GLY A 247 -9.83 -23.24 -10.03
C GLY A 247 -8.81 -24.35 -10.42
N LYS A 248 -7.52 -24.16 -10.12
CA LYS A 248 -6.47 -25.14 -10.44
C LYS A 248 -5.82 -25.80 -9.22
N LEU A 249 -6.40 -25.66 -8.05
CA LEU A 249 -5.97 -26.31 -6.80
C LEU A 249 -7.01 -27.30 -6.28
N SER A 250 -7.81 -27.88 -7.18
CA SER A 250 -8.66 -29.06 -6.90
C SER A 250 -8.17 -30.25 -7.69
#